data_134e3c6be103ef9810ccdb5375f95db0
#
_entry.id   134e3c6be103ef9810ccdb5375f95db0
#
_cell.length_a   1.000
_cell.length_b   1.000
_cell.length_c   1.000
_cell.angle_alpha   90.00
_cell.angle_beta   90.00
_cell.angle_gamma   90.00
#
_symmetry.space_group_name_H-M   'P 1'
#
loop_
_entity.id
_entity.type
_entity.pdbx_description
1 polymer ?
#
loop_
_entity_poly.entity_id
_entity_poly.type
_entity_poly.pdbx_seq_one_letter_code
_entity_poly.pdbx_strand_id
1 'polypeptide(L)'
;AKIQKYHEMKKEYESPVYHVRRVPVEKVRANSYNPNHVAPPEMKLLELSIWEDGYTMPCVCYYIPDEDVYELVDGYHRYCVLRTSKRVFEREKGLLPVVVIEKDLSNRMASTIRHNRARGTHSVELMVDIVAELTKAGMSDEWIKKYIGMDADELLRLKQISGLMELFADKEFSIPEEA
;
A
#
# COMPACT_ATOMS: atom_id res chain seq x y z
N ALA A 1 -17.55 -32.47 7.22
CA ALA A 1 -18.40 -31.31 6.88
C ALA A 1 -17.61 -29.98 6.79
N LYS A 2 -16.74 -29.59 7.76
CA LYS A 2 -15.97 -28.35 7.72
C LYS A 2 -14.89 -28.31 6.62
N ILE A 3 -14.21 -29.44 6.38
CA ILE A 3 -13.16 -29.54 5.36
C ILE A 3 -13.79 -29.50 3.96
N GLN A 4 -14.95 -30.12 3.77
CA GLN A 4 -15.67 -30.13 2.50
C GLN A 4 -16.19 -28.73 2.14
N LYS A 5 -16.75 -27.99 3.11
CA LYS A 5 -17.16 -26.59 2.94
C LYS A 5 -15.98 -25.66 2.64
N TYR A 6 -14.79 -25.93 3.19
CA TYR A 6 -13.57 -25.19 2.90
C TYR A 6 -13.04 -25.45 1.47
N HIS A 7 -13.20 -26.67 0.95
CA HIS A 7 -12.86 -27.02 -0.44
C HIS A 7 -13.85 -26.45 -1.44
N GLU A 8 -15.14 -26.43 -1.12
CA GLU A 8 -16.18 -25.83 -1.97
C GLU A 8 -16.02 -24.32 -2.09
N MET A 9 -15.69 -23.61 -0.99
CA MET A 9 -15.38 -22.17 -1.01
C MET A 9 -14.10 -21.83 -1.80
N LYS A 10 -13.16 -22.77 -1.95
CA LYS A 10 -11.95 -22.56 -2.75
C LYS A 10 -12.15 -22.78 -4.25
N LYS A 11 -13.24 -23.41 -4.65
CA LYS A 11 -13.43 -23.83 -6.05
C LYS A 11 -13.85 -22.71 -7.00
N GLU A 12 -14.28 -21.54 -6.46
CA GLU A 12 -14.75 -20.39 -7.23
C GLU A 12 -13.83 -19.15 -7.18
N TYR A 13 -12.73 -19.21 -6.38
CA TYR A 13 -11.83 -18.07 -6.27
C TYR A 13 -10.71 -18.16 -7.31
N GLU A 14 -10.78 -17.30 -8.31
CA GLU A 14 -9.71 -17.10 -9.28
C GLU A 14 -8.79 -15.96 -8.85
N SER A 15 -7.48 -16.16 -8.98
CA SER A 15 -6.51 -15.13 -8.59
C SER A 15 -6.60 -13.92 -9.50
N PRO A 16 -6.60 -12.69 -8.95
CA PRO A 16 -6.75 -11.46 -9.74
C PRO A 16 -5.71 -11.29 -10.85
N VAL A 17 -4.55 -11.93 -10.74
CA VAL A 17 -3.49 -11.87 -11.75
C VAL A 17 -3.90 -12.44 -13.10
N TYR A 18 -4.92 -13.29 -13.16
CA TYR A 18 -5.46 -13.81 -14.42
C TYR A 18 -6.41 -12.82 -15.13
N HIS A 19 -6.77 -11.71 -14.45
CA HIS A 19 -7.68 -10.68 -14.96
C HIS A 19 -7.01 -9.30 -14.95
N VAL A 20 -5.89 -9.18 -15.68
CA VAL A 20 -5.19 -7.90 -15.83
C VAL A 20 -6.02 -6.97 -16.73
N ARG A 21 -6.27 -5.75 -16.24
CA ARG A 21 -6.96 -4.69 -16.96
C ARG A 21 -5.97 -3.61 -17.38
N ARG A 22 -6.22 -2.99 -18.53
CA ARG A 22 -5.53 -1.79 -18.98
C ARG A 22 -6.33 -0.58 -18.49
N VAL A 23 -5.80 0.17 -17.54
CA VAL A 23 -6.51 1.29 -16.91
C VAL A 23 -5.80 2.60 -17.27
N PRO A 24 -6.52 3.63 -17.74
CA PRO A 24 -5.95 4.96 -17.94
C PRO A 24 -5.30 5.45 -16.65
N VAL A 25 -4.06 5.91 -16.72
CA VAL A 25 -3.27 6.28 -15.52
C VAL A 25 -3.90 7.44 -14.74
N GLU A 26 -4.67 8.29 -15.39
CA GLU A 26 -5.43 9.38 -14.76
C GLU A 26 -6.58 8.89 -13.87
N LYS A 27 -7.05 7.66 -14.06
CA LYS A 27 -8.01 7.00 -13.20
C LYS A 27 -7.37 6.27 -12.02
N VAL A 28 -6.04 6.28 -11.93
CA VAL A 28 -5.32 5.62 -10.84
C VAL A 28 -4.78 6.68 -9.89
N ARG A 29 -5.05 6.52 -8.59
CA ARG A 29 -4.48 7.38 -7.55
C ARG A 29 -3.66 6.59 -6.54
N ALA A 30 -2.62 7.23 -6.02
CA ALA A 30 -1.88 6.70 -4.88
C ALA A 30 -2.74 6.76 -3.62
N ASN A 31 -2.58 5.80 -2.72
CA ASN A 31 -3.14 5.89 -1.39
C ASN A 31 -2.22 6.71 -0.46
N SER A 32 -2.79 7.26 0.61
CA SER A 32 -2.04 8.02 1.63
C SER A 32 -1.18 7.14 2.54
N TYR A 33 -1.31 5.81 2.43
CA TYR A 33 -0.64 4.83 3.30
C TYR A 33 0.59 4.20 2.67
N ASN A 34 1.08 4.73 1.54
CA ASN A 34 2.21 4.09 0.85
C ASN A 34 3.54 4.47 1.51
N PRO A 35 4.17 3.53 2.25
CA PRO A 35 5.37 3.79 3.03
C PRO A 35 6.67 3.81 2.20
N ASN A 36 6.62 3.54 0.90
CA ASN A 36 7.82 3.29 0.12
C ASN A 36 8.33 4.56 -0.56
N HIS A 37 9.47 5.03 -0.07
CA HIS A 37 10.32 5.98 -0.78
C HIS A 37 11.45 5.21 -1.47
N VAL A 38 11.56 5.33 -2.79
CA VAL A 38 12.68 4.79 -3.56
C VAL A 38 13.58 5.93 -3.98
N ALA A 39 14.88 5.76 -3.81
CA ALA A 39 15.86 6.75 -4.21
C ALA A 39 15.86 6.94 -5.75
N PRO A 40 16.22 8.14 -6.25
CA PRO A 40 16.22 8.43 -7.69
C PRO A 40 17.01 7.45 -8.57
N PRO A 41 18.16 6.88 -8.13
CA PRO A 41 18.88 5.88 -8.92
C PRO A 41 18.08 4.60 -9.17
N GLU A 42 17.38 4.08 -8.16
CA GLU A 42 16.55 2.87 -8.26
C GLU A 42 15.32 3.12 -9.14
N MET A 43 14.76 4.32 -9.12
CA MET A 43 13.68 4.70 -10.02
C MET A 43 14.12 4.71 -11.49
N LYS A 44 15.35 5.12 -11.78
CA LYS A 44 15.92 5.07 -13.13
C LYS A 44 16.14 3.62 -13.61
N LEU A 45 16.61 2.75 -12.72
CA LEU A 45 16.76 1.32 -13.02
C LEU A 45 15.41 0.67 -13.28
N LEU A 46 14.39 1.00 -12.50
CA LEU A 46 13.03 0.50 -12.71
C LEU A 46 12.46 0.99 -14.04
N GLU A 47 12.66 2.27 -14.39
CA GLU A 47 12.24 2.80 -15.68
C GLU A 47 12.93 2.08 -16.83
N LEU A 48 14.25 1.85 -16.74
CA LEU A 48 15.00 1.10 -17.73
C LEU A 48 14.49 -0.33 -17.89
N SER A 49 14.26 -1.03 -16.77
CA SER A 49 13.71 -2.39 -16.78
C SER A 49 12.34 -2.43 -17.45
N ILE A 50 11.46 -1.49 -17.11
CA ILE A 50 10.13 -1.41 -17.74
C ILE A 50 10.26 -1.05 -19.23
N TRP A 51 11.25 -0.22 -19.61
CA TRP A 51 11.48 0.10 -21.00
C TRP A 51 11.96 -1.12 -21.81
N GLU A 52 12.89 -1.90 -21.28
CA GLU A 52 13.47 -3.06 -21.96
C GLU A 52 12.49 -4.25 -22.01
N ASP A 53 11.88 -4.58 -20.87
CA ASP A 53 11.10 -5.82 -20.70
C ASP A 53 9.58 -5.60 -20.74
N GLY A 54 9.12 -4.35 -20.67
CA GLY A 54 7.71 -4.02 -20.48
C GLY A 54 7.26 -4.18 -19.04
N TYR A 55 5.96 -3.98 -18.81
CA TYR A 55 5.34 -4.27 -17.52
C TYR A 55 5.17 -5.77 -17.33
N THR A 56 6.04 -6.41 -16.60
CA THR A 56 5.99 -7.85 -16.28
C THR A 56 5.10 -8.16 -15.07
N MET A 57 4.78 -7.16 -14.27
CA MET A 57 3.93 -7.28 -13.08
C MET A 57 2.86 -6.18 -13.07
N PRO A 58 1.58 -6.52 -12.95
CA PRO A 58 0.53 -5.52 -12.84
C PRO A 58 0.58 -4.80 -11.50
N CYS A 59 0.08 -3.57 -11.44
CA CYS A 59 -0.21 -2.89 -10.19
C CYS A 59 -1.47 -3.48 -9.55
N VAL A 60 -1.51 -3.51 -8.23
CA VAL A 60 -2.68 -3.99 -7.47
C VAL A 60 -3.49 -2.79 -7.01
N CYS A 61 -4.76 -2.77 -7.33
CA CYS A 61 -5.65 -1.67 -7.01
C CYS A 61 -6.97 -2.14 -6.41
N TYR A 62 -7.65 -1.19 -5.74
CA TYR A 62 -9.08 -1.23 -5.51
C TYR A 62 -9.79 -0.37 -6.51
N TYR A 63 -10.95 -0.81 -6.93
CA TYR A 63 -11.87 0.03 -7.68
C TYR A 63 -12.89 0.67 -6.73
N ILE A 64 -13.05 1.99 -6.85
CA ILE A 64 -14.04 2.79 -6.10
C ILE A 64 -15.12 3.20 -7.10
N PRO A 65 -16.28 2.52 -7.10
CA PRO A 65 -17.31 2.74 -8.12
C PRO A 65 -17.88 4.16 -8.15
N ASP A 66 -18.09 4.75 -6.97
CA ASP A 66 -18.72 6.08 -6.84
C ASP A 66 -17.86 7.20 -7.44
N GLU A 67 -16.56 7.02 -7.48
CA GLU A 67 -15.59 7.98 -8.02
C GLU A 67 -15.05 7.56 -9.41
N ASP A 68 -15.31 6.34 -9.85
CA ASP A 68 -14.70 5.70 -11.03
C ASP A 68 -13.16 5.76 -11.02
N VAL A 69 -12.57 5.46 -9.85
CA VAL A 69 -11.12 5.56 -9.58
C VAL A 69 -10.56 4.24 -9.08
N TYR A 70 -9.32 3.97 -9.44
CA TYR A 70 -8.53 2.83 -8.96
C TYR A 70 -7.50 3.33 -7.93
N GLU A 71 -7.63 2.90 -6.68
CA GLU A 71 -6.69 3.25 -5.61
C GLU A 71 -5.60 2.20 -5.49
N LEU A 72 -4.33 2.63 -5.53
CA LEU A 72 -3.18 1.73 -5.46
C LEU A 72 -3.06 1.05 -4.09
N VAL A 73 -2.87 -0.26 -4.12
CA VAL A 73 -2.47 -1.09 -2.99
C VAL A 73 -1.00 -1.45 -3.07
N ASP A 74 -0.55 -1.80 -4.28
CA ASP A 74 0.85 -2.15 -4.58
C ASP A 74 1.22 -1.72 -5.99
N GLY A 75 2.50 -1.40 -6.19
CA GLY A 75 3.04 -0.98 -7.48
C GLY A 75 3.18 0.52 -7.66
N TYR A 76 3.26 1.29 -6.58
CA TYR A 76 3.39 2.75 -6.62
C TYR A 76 4.53 3.23 -7.52
N HIS A 77 5.72 2.62 -7.44
CA HIS A 77 6.86 3.01 -8.27
C HIS A 77 6.63 2.70 -9.76
N ARG A 78 5.98 1.58 -10.08
CA ARG A 78 5.56 1.25 -11.46
C ARG A 78 4.56 2.25 -12.02
N TYR A 79 3.63 2.69 -11.17
CA TYR A 79 2.70 3.78 -11.49
C TYR A 79 3.43 5.11 -11.71
N CYS A 80 4.40 5.44 -10.85
CA CYS A 80 5.22 6.66 -11.01
C CYS A 80 6.01 6.65 -12.34
N VAL A 81 6.60 5.51 -12.72
CA VAL A 81 7.32 5.39 -14.00
C VAL A 81 6.39 5.73 -15.17
N LEU A 82 5.16 5.19 -15.20
CA LEU A 82 4.22 5.53 -16.29
C LEU A 82 3.90 7.01 -16.34
N ARG A 83 3.77 7.67 -15.19
CA ARG A 83 3.43 9.10 -15.11
C ARG A 83 4.58 10.03 -15.44
N THR A 84 5.82 9.63 -15.19
CA THR A 84 6.99 10.52 -15.28
C THR A 84 7.87 10.25 -16.50
N SER A 85 7.84 9.02 -17.05
CA SER A 85 8.62 8.67 -18.23
C SER A 85 7.80 8.85 -19.50
N LYS A 86 8.14 9.89 -20.28
CA LYS A 86 7.47 10.17 -21.56
C LYS A 86 7.50 8.96 -22.50
N ARG A 87 8.67 8.32 -22.67
CA ARG A 87 8.83 7.17 -23.58
C ARG A 87 7.98 5.96 -23.17
N VAL A 88 7.90 5.68 -21.85
CA VAL A 88 7.06 4.59 -21.35
C VAL A 88 5.57 4.94 -21.52
N PHE A 89 5.18 6.18 -21.19
CA PHE A 89 3.81 6.65 -21.37
C PHE A 89 3.33 6.53 -22.82
N GLU A 90 4.13 6.96 -23.77
CA GLU A 90 3.80 6.90 -25.19
C GLU A 90 3.66 5.43 -25.68
N ARG A 91 4.60 4.55 -25.29
CA ARG A 91 4.56 3.14 -25.63
C ARG A 91 3.32 2.44 -25.07
N GLU A 92 3.01 2.67 -23.82
CA GLU A 92 1.86 2.07 -23.12
C GLU A 92 0.54 2.80 -23.42
N LYS A 93 0.58 3.90 -24.18
CA LYS A 93 -0.60 4.74 -24.51
C LYS A 93 -1.31 5.27 -23.27
N GLY A 94 -0.56 5.59 -22.21
CA GLY A 94 -1.08 6.06 -20.93
C GLY A 94 -1.86 5.00 -20.13
N LEU A 95 -1.77 3.71 -20.48
CA LEU A 95 -2.50 2.62 -19.85
C LEU A 95 -1.62 1.84 -18.88
N LEU A 96 -2.03 1.77 -17.62
CA LEU A 96 -1.38 1.00 -16.57
C LEU A 96 -1.97 -0.42 -16.50
N PRO A 97 -1.16 -1.49 -16.46
CA PRO A 97 -1.67 -2.82 -16.18
C PRO A 97 -2.05 -2.94 -14.70
N VAL A 98 -3.30 -3.25 -14.43
CA VAL A 98 -3.88 -3.29 -13.10
C VAL A 98 -4.63 -4.60 -12.87
N VAL A 99 -4.47 -5.18 -11.69
CA VAL A 99 -5.37 -6.18 -11.13
C VAL A 99 -6.19 -5.57 -10.01
N VAL A 100 -7.46 -5.94 -9.94
CA VAL A 100 -8.39 -5.40 -8.93
C VAL A 100 -8.61 -6.45 -7.85
N ILE A 101 -8.46 -6.02 -6.59
CA ILE A 101 -8.83 -6.83 -5.43
C ILE A 101 -10.05 -6.21 -4.76
N GLU A 102 -10.97 -7.06 -4.29
CA GLU A 102 -12.20 -6.63 -3.63
C GLU A 102 -12.05 -6.78 -2.11
N LYS A 103 -12.10 -5.67 -1.38
CA LYS A 103 -12.01 -5.65 0.08
C LYS A 103 -12.62 -4.38 0.65
N ASP A 104 -13.08 -4.40 1.91
CA ASP A 104 -13.49 -3.21 2.67
C ASP A 104 -12.28 -2.33 3.02
N LEU A 105 -12.52 -1.11 3.52
CA LEU A 105 -11.48 -0.11 3.78
C LEU A 105 -10.39 -0.62 4.75
N SER A 106 -10.77 -1.24 5.87
CA SER A 106 -9.81 -1.75 6.86
C SER A 106 -8.92 -2.86 6.30
N ASN A 107 -9.52 -3.77 5.51
CA ASN A 107 -8.78 -4.81 4.81
C ASN A 107 -7.94 -4.27 3.65
N ARG A 108 -8.29 -3.10 3.06
CA ARG A 108 -7.46 -2.40 2.07
C ARG A 108 -6.16 -1.92 2.71
N MET A 109 -6.24 -1.19 3.82
CA MET A 109 -5.07 -0.72 4.57
C MET A 109 -4.16 -1.89 4.93
N ALA A 110 -4.72 -2.94 5.54
CA ALA A 110 -3.98 -4.16 5.87
C ALA A 110 -3.34 -4.82 4.65
N SER A 111 -4.01 -4.82 3.51
CA SER A 111 -3.48 -5.39 2.28
C SER A 111 -2.29 -4.61 1.77
N THR A 112 -2.39 -3.28 1.70
CA THR A 112 -1.29 -2.39 1.30
C THR A 112 -0.06 -2.63 2.18
N ILE A 113 -0.25 -2.67 3.49
CA ILE A 113 0.82 -2.87 4.45
C ILE A 113 1.47 -4.24 4.30
N ARG A 114 0.67 -5.32 4.18
CA ARG A 114 1.20 -6.68 3.98
C ARG A 114 2.03 -6.78 2.70
N HIS A 115 1.52 -6.24 1.59
CA HIS A 115 2.26 -6.23 0.32
C HIS A 115 3.59 -5.50 0.46
N ASN A 116 3.60 -4.41 1.19
CA ASN A 116 4.80 -3.63 1.41
C ASN A 116 5.74 -4.33 2.42
N ARG A 117 5.26 -4.79 3.57
CA ARG A 117 6.08 -5.48 4.60
C ARG A 117 6.74 -6.75 4.08
N ALA A 118 6.11 -7.46 3.18
CA ALA A 118 6.71 -8.66 2.57
C ALA A 118 7.95 -8.37 1.70
N ARG A 119 8.22 -7.10 1.38
CA ARG A 119 9.25 -6.70 0.41
C ARG A 119 10.42 -5.91 0.98
N GLY A 120 10.45 -5.56 2.27
CA GLY A 120 11.59 -4.85 2.82
C GLY A 120 11.35 -4.04 4.09
N THR A 121 12.32 -3.18 4.41
CA THR A 121 12.31 -2.30 5.59
C THR A 121 11.35 -1.12 5.42
N HIS A 122 10.67 -0.75 6.50
CA HIS A 122 9.69 0.33 6.52
C HIS A 122 10.13 1.45 7.45
N SER A 123 9.69 2.68 7.15
CA SER A 123 9.80 3.80 8.08
C SER A 123 8.96 3.51 9.34
N VAL A 124 9.58 3.68 10.50
CA VAL A 124 8.89 3.52 11.80
C VAL A 124 7.74 4.53 11.93
N GLU A 125 7.95 5.76 11.48
CA GLU A 125 6.96 6.85 11.53
C GLU A 125 5.68 6.47 10.79
N LEU A 126 5.81 5.95 9.58
CA LEU A 126 4.67 5.48 8.77
C LEU A 126 3.94 4.31 9.41
N MET A 127 4.67 3.41 10.06
CA MET A 127 4.04 2.30 10.79
C MET A 127 3.28 2.78 12.02
N VAL A 128 3.76 3.85 12.69
CA VAL A 128 3.04 4.52 13.79
C VAL A 128 1.71 5.07 13.29
N ASP A 129 1.71 5.82 12.20
CA ASP A 129 0.48 6.41 11.62
C ASP A 129 -0.53 5.34 11.22
N ILE A 130 -0.06 4.27 10.61
CA ILE A 130 -0.90 3.12 10.20
C ILE A 130 -1.56 2.45 11.41
N VAL A 131 -0.79 2.19 12.46
CA VAL A 131 -1.32 1.59 13.70
C VAL A 131 -2.33 2.52 14.35
N ALA A 132 -2.06 3.83 14.37
CA ALA A 132 -2.99 4.84 14.88
C ALA A 132 -4.31 4.83 14.11
N GLU A 133 -4.26 4.87 12.79
CA GLU A 133 -5.47 4.85 11.92
C GLU A 133 -6.27 3.54 12.06
N LEU A 134 -5.62 2.39 12.11
CA LEU A 134 -6.30 1.11 12.32
C LEU A 134 -6.94 1.03 13.71
N THR A 135 -6.29 1.59 14.73
CA THR A 135 -6.84 1.67 16.09
C THR A 135 -8.05 2.60 16.14
N LYS A 136 -7.99 3.78 15.49
CA LYS A 136 -9.12 4.71 15.35
C LYS A 136 -10.27 4.09 14.57
N ALA A 137 -9.98 3.25 13.58
CA ALA A 137 -10.98 2.49 12.83
C ALA A 137 -11.61 1.32 13.64
N GLY A 138 -11.21 1.12 14.90
CA GLY A 138 -11.76 0.10 15.79
C GLY A 138 -11.19 -1.30 15.59
N MET A 139 -10.05 -1.45 14.92
CA MET A 139 -9.40 -2.75 14.77
C MET A 139 -8.76 -3.19 16.08
N SER A 140 -9.00 -4.45 16.48
CA SER A 140 -8.40 -5.02 17.69
C SER A 140 -6.90 -5.31 17.51
N ASP A 141 -6.17 -5.40 18.63
CA ASP A 141 -4.74 -5.74 18.63
C ASP A 141 -4.48 -7.10 17.99
N GLU A 142 -5.34 -8.09 18.25
CA GLU A 142 -5.27 -9.41 17.62
C GLU A 142 -5.46 -9.32 16.13
N TRP A 143 -6.38 -8.49 15.67
CA TRP A 143 -6.60 -8.25 14.25
C TRP A 143 -5.37 -7.61 13.60
N ILE A 144 -4.82 -6.56 14.23
CA ILE A 144 -3.63 -5.85 13.72
C ILE A 144 -2.43 -6.80 13.65
N LYS A 145 -2.14 -7.54 14.72
CA LYS A 145 -1.05 -8.54 14.73
C LYS A 145 -1.21 -9.57 13.62
N LYS A 146 -2.41 -10.12 13.47
CA LYS A 146 -2.69 -11.17 12.48
C LYS A 146 -2.59 -10.68 11.04
N TYR A 147 -3.20 -9.53 10.74
CA TYR A 147 -3.37 -9.08 9.36
C TYR A 147 -2.28 -8.12 8.87
N ILE A 148 -1.57 -7.47 9.77
CA ILE A 148 -0.41 -6.61 9.46
C ILE A 148 0.89 -7.39 9.60
N GLY A 149 0.92 -8.46 10.39
CA GLY A 149 2.10 -9.28 10.62
C GLY A 149 3.05 -8.65 11.65
N MET A 150 2.52 -8.02 12.69
CA MET A 150 3.27 -7.49 13.82
C MET A 150 3.28 -8.46 14.99
N ASP A 151 4.36 -8.48 15.76
CA ASP A 151 4.34 -9.08 17.08
C ASP A 151 3.75 -8.13 18.15
N ALA A 152 3.52 -8.64 19.36
CA ALA A 152 2.90 -7.87 20.43
C ALA A 152 3.77 -6.71 20.91
N ASP A 153 5.08 -6.89 20.94
CA ASP A 153 6.04 -5.88 21.41
C ASP A 153 6.19 -4.75 20.38
N GLU A 154 6.23 -5.10 19.09
CA GLU A 154 6.25 -4.11 18.00
C GLU A 154 4.98 -3.25 18.04
N LEU A 155 3.81 -3.89 18.14
CA LEU A 155 2.53 -3.17 18.21
C LEU A 155 2.45 -2.23 19.43
N LEU A 156 2.90 -2.72 20.58
CA LEU A 156 2.90 -1.92 21.82
C LEU A 156 3.80 -0.68 21.67
N ARG A 157 5.01 -0.84 21.13
CA ARG A 157 5.94 0.27 20.90
C ARG A 157 5.35 1.30 19.93
N LEU A 158 4.76 0.88 18.82
CA LEU A 158 4.15 1.79 17.84
C LEU A 158 2.98 2.57 18.44
N LYS A 159 2.15 1.92 19.27
CA LYS A 159 1.06 2.60 20.01
C LYS A 159 1.58 3.60 21.04
N GLN A 160 2.67 3.27 21.75
CA GLN A 160 3.30 4.20 22.70
C GLN A 160 3.85 5.43 21.99
N ILE A 161 4.51 5.27 20.84
CA ILE A 161 5.01 6.39 20.04
C ILE A 161 3.84 7.25 19.53
N SER A 162 2.78 6.65 19.02
CA SER A 162 1.58 7.35 18.57
C SER A 162 0.93 8.15 19.71
N GLY A 163 0.76 7.55 20.88
CA GLY A 163 0.21 8.23 22.05
C GLY A 163 1.09 9.38 22.55
N LEU A 164 2.41 9.23 22.51
CA LEU A 164 3.33 10.33 22.84
C LEU A 164 3.24 11.46 21.81
N MET A 165 3.16 11.17 20.51
CA MET A 165 3.00 12.19 19.47
C MET A 165 1.70 12.96 19.65
N GLU A 166 0.58 12.32 19.98
CA GLU A 166 -0.70 12.99 20.26
C GLU A 166 -0.62 13.89 21.50
N LEU A 167 0.07 13.45 22.57
CA LEU A 167 0.24 14.23 23.80
C LEU A 167 1.08 15.50 23.62
N PHE A 168 1.97 15.52 22.63
CA PHE A 168 2.88 16.62 22.36
C PHE A 168 2.53 17.43 21.11
N ALA A 169 1.50 17.04 20.34
CA ALA A 169 1.11 17.71 19.11
C ALA A 169 0.77 19.21 19.29
N ASP A 170 0.24 19.58 20.46
CA ASP A 170 -0.18 20.96 20.77
C ASP A 170 0.84 21.71 21.66
N LYS A 171 2.03 21.16 21.91
CA LYS A 171 3.04 21.80 22.76
C LYS A 171 4.14 22.44 21.92
N GLU A 172 4.26 23.77 22.01
CA GLU A 172 5.45 24.49 21.56
C GLU A 172 6.61 24.19 22.53
N PHE A 173 7.67 23.56 22.03
CA PHE A 173 8.90 23.40 22.81
C PHE A 173 9.72 24.68 22.67
N SER A 174 9.93 25.40 23.80
CA SER A 174 10.89 26.49 23.86
C SER A 174 12.32 25.94 23.66
N ILE A 175 13.02 26.48 22.69
CA ILE A 175 14.45 26.22 22.53
C ILE A 175 15.18 26.76 23.74
N PRO A 176 16.04 26.00 24.45
CA PRO A 176 16.85 26.54 25.50
C PRO A 176 17.73 27.67 24.96
N GLU A 177 17.67 28.87 25.53
CA GLU A 177 18.65 29.91 25.25
C GLU A 177 20.04 29.38 25.66
N GLU A 178 20.96 29.34 24.69
CA GLU A 178 22.37 29.07 24.98
C GLU A 178 22.92 30.17 25.87
N ALA A 179 23.40 29.78 27.04
CA ALA A 179 24.09 30.68 28.00
C ALA A 179 25.58 30.80 27.63
#